data_8f9abccfd2a4230bc3f15ed84431159f
#
_entry.id   8f9abccfd2a4230bc3f15ed84431159f
#
_cell.length_a   1.000
_cell.length_b   1.000
_cell.length_c   1.000
_cell.angle_alpha   90.00
_cell.angle_beta   90.00
_cell.angle_gamma   90.00
#
_symmetry.space_group_name_H-M   'P 1'
#
loop_
_entity.id
_entity.type
_entity.pdbx_description
1 polymer ?
#
loop_
_entity_poly.entity_id
_entity_poly.type
_entity_poly.pdbx_seq_one_letter_code
_entity_poly.pdbx_strand_id
1 'polypeptide(L)'
;PFFKWYHRIYQVLMFFIFLGPIRLILLIISFIICCTITISIVAILKTLKCDLNKYRHMIIAHARFWLRIFLFCLGIGWIHVEGEFDEDARFMICNHIGLLDPIIMIQIRYLSFVIKKEFSEIPIIHDMIDVCDPIYVERSKPCGYTNKIISQAEDKSKDQIMIFPEGTVCNGNYMLKFHRSAFLTNYKVQPIV
;
A
#
# COMPACT_ATOMS: atom_id res chain seq x y z
N PRO A 1 10.85 10.68 -19.68
CA PRO A 1 10.41 9.51 -20.43
C PRO A 1 9.83 9.96 -21.75
N PHE A 2 10.58 9.70 -22.79
CA PHE A 2 10.26 10.22 -24.13
C PHE A 2 9.24 9.31 -24.81
N PHE A 3 7.94 9.59 -24.59
CA PHE A 3 6.91 9.01 -25.41
C PHE A 3 7.08 9.53 -26.84
N LYS A 4 7.65 8.73 -27.71
CA LYS A 4 7.72 9.03 -29.14
C LYS A 4 6.29 9.01 -29.70
N TRP A 5 6.02 9.80 -30.74
CA TRP A 5 4.68 9.96 -31.35
C TRP A 5 4.01 8.62 -31.73
N TYR A 6 4.78 7.63 -32.15
CA TYR A 6 4.26 6.31 -32.52
C TYR A 6 3.74 5.51 -31.30
N HIS A 7 4.23 5.76 -30.06
CA HIS A 7 3.65 5.17 -28.87
C HIS A 7 2.24 5.68 -28.60
N ARG A 8 1.97 6.95 -28.93
CA ARG A 8 0.62 7.53 -28.82
C ARG A 8 -0.33 6.90 -29.84
N ILE A 9 0.12 6.71 -31.08
CA ILE A 9 -0.68 6.02 -32.09
C ILE A 9 -0.97 4.59 -31.66
N TYR A 10 0.04 3.87 -31.17
CA TYR A 10 -0.14 2.51 -30.67
C TYR A 10 -1.14 2.46 -29.49
N GLN A 11 -1.03 3.39 -28.53
CA GLN A 11 -1.98 3.48 -27.41
C GLN A 11 -3.41 3.75 -27.88
N VAL A 12 -3.58 4.67 -28.84
CA VAL A 12 -4.89 4.99 -29.42
C VAL A 12 -5.45 3.78 -30.17
N LEU A 13 -4.65 3.12 -31.00
CA LEU A 13 -5.07 1.91 -31.70
C LEU A 13 -5.46 0.79 -30.74
N MET A 14 -4.65 0.54 -29.69
CA MET A 14 -4.94 -0.48 -28.67
C MET A 14 -6.18 -0.15 -27.84
N PHE A 15 -6.45 1.14 -27.61
CA PHE A 15 -7.69 1.58 -26.95
C PHE A 15 -8.90 1.28 -27.83
N PHE A 16 -8.84 1.60 -29.13
CA PHE A 16 -9.95 1.38 -30.07
C PHE A 16 -10.13 -0.09 -30.47
N ILE A 17 -9.09 -0.94 -30.39
CA ILE A 17 -9.21 -2.40 -30.66
C ILE A 17 -9.79 -3.16 -29.43
N PHE A 18 -10.62 -2.54 -28.62
CA PHE A 18 -11.33 -3.09 -27.45
C PHE A 18 -10.45 -3.52 -26.25
N LEU A 19 -9.13 -3.52 -26.33
CA LEU A 19 -8.28 -3.86 -25.20
C LEU A 19 -8.35 -2.84 -24.06
N GLY A 20 -8.44 -1.55 -24.37
CA GLY A 20 -8.58 -0.48 -23.38
C GLY A 20 -9.90 -0.58 -22.60
N PRO A 21 -11.07 -0.60 -23.28
CA PRO A 21 -12.36 -0.79 -22.62
C PRO A 21 -12.46 -2.08 -21.81
N ILE A 22 -11.98 -3.21 -22.35
CA ILE A 22 -11.98 -4.49 -21.63
C ILE A 22 -11.13 -4.41 -20.37
N ARG A 23 -9.91 -3.84 -20.44
CA ARG A 23 -9.03 -3.64 -19.29
C ARG A 23 -9.68 -2.73 -18.25
N LEU A 24 -10.34 -1.65 -18.67
CA LEU A 24 -11.05 -0.76 -17.76
C LEU A 24 -12.18 -1.48 -17.02
N ILE A 25 -12.97 -2.28 -17.73
CA ILE A 25 -14.04 -3.08 -17.12
C ILE A 25 -13.46 -4.09 -16.12
N LEU A 26 -12.42 -4.83 -16.50
CA LEU A 26 -11.76 -5.80 -15.63
C LEU A 26 -11.12 -5.12 -14.40
N LEU A 27 -10.55 -3.93 -14.55
CA LEU A 27 -10.01 -3.13 -13.46
C LEU A 27 -11.09 -2.77 -12.44
N ILE A 28 -12.22 -2.26 -12.92
CA ILE A 28 -13.36 -1.90 -12.06
C ILE A 28 -13.93 -3.14 -11.36
N ILE A 29 -14.14 -4.22 -12.12
CA ILE A 29 -14.66 -5.49 -11.57
C ILE A 29 -13.71 -6.06 -10.52
N SER A 30 -12.41 -6.15 -10.82
CA SER A 30 -11.42 -6.70 -9.88
C SER A 30 -11.34 -5.88 -8.59
N PHE A 31 -11.42 -4.55 -8.70
CA PHE A 31 -11.44 -3.67 -7.54
C PHE A 31 -12.71 -3.84 -6.71
N ILE A 32 -13.89 -3.88 -7.33
CA ILE A 32 -15.17 -4.09 -6.64
C ILE A 32 -15.18 -5.45 -5.94
N ILE A 33 -14.74 -6.52 -6.59
CA ILE A 33 -14.69 -7.87 -5.98
C ILE A 33 -13.72 -7.87 -4.80
N CYS A 34 -12.53 -7.29 -4.95
CA CYS A 34 -11.55 -7.17 -3.87
C CYS A 34 -12.18 -6.48 -2.65
N CYS A 35 -12.77 -5.31 -2.84
CA CYS A 35 -13.40 -4.54 -1.78
C CYS A 35 -14.55 -5.32 -1.13
N THR A 36 -15.47 -5.85 -1.94
CA THR A 36 -16.68 -6.53 -1.43
C THR A 36 -16.33 -7.75 -0.59
N ILE A 37 -15.41 -8.59 -1.08
CA ILE A 37 -15.04 -9.81 -0.34
C ILE A 37 -14.23 -9.44 0.92
N THR A 38 -13.28 -8.50 0.83
CA THR A 38 -12.50 -8.07 1.99
C THR A 38 -13.41 -7.50 3.09
N ILE A 39 -14.32 -6.60 2.74
CA ILE A 39 -15.27 -6.00 3.70
C ILE A 39 -16.19 -7.08 4.30
N SER A 40 -16.68 -8.01 3.47
CA SER A 40 -17.53 -9.10 3.94
C SER A 40 -16.80 -10.01 4.94
N ILE A 41 -15.55 -10.38 4.66
CA ILE A 41 -14.74 -11.19 5.58
C ILE A 41 -14.53 -10.43 6.89
N VAL A 42 -14.13 -9.16 6.84
CA VAL A 42 -13.90 -8.33 8.03
C VAL A 42 -15.19 -8.19 8.84
N ALA A 43 -16.34 -7.94 8.20
CA ALA A 43 -17.63 -7.82 8.86
C ALA A 43 -18.04 -9.13 9.56
N ILE A 44 -17.86 -10.27 8.90
CA ILE A 44 -18.14 -11.60 9.48
C ILE A 44 -17.23 -11.84 10.70
N LEU A 45 -15.93 -11.60 10.57
CA LEU A 45 -14.98 -11.81 11.68
C LEU A 45 -15.29 -10.90 12.88
N LYS A 46 -15.63 -9.63 12.63
CA LYS A 46 -16.07 -8.69 13.68
C LYS A 46 -17.36 -9.17 14.36
N THR A 47 -18.34 -9.66 13.61
CA THR A 47 -19.62 -10.19 14.13
C THR A 47 -19.39 -11.43 14.98
N LEU A 48 -18.48 -12.31 14.56
CA LEU A 48 -18.09 -13.51 15.31
C LEU A 48 -17.13 -13.22 16.48
N LYS A 49 -16.77 -11.94 16.70
CA LYS A 49 -15.79 -11.50 17.72
C LYS A 49 -14.44 -12.22 17.60
N CYS A 50 -14.05 -12.56 16.37
CA CYS A 50 -12.76 -13.16 16.10
C CYS A 50 -11.66 -12.10 16.09
N ASP A 51 -10.45 -12.48 16.52
CA ASP A 51 -9.28 -11.61 16.41
C ASP A 51 -8.86 -11.46 14.94
N LEU A 52 -8.98 -10.25 14.40
CA LEU A 52 -8.61 -9.93 13.02
C LEU A 52 -7.12 -10.22 12.73
N ASN A 53 -6.26 -10.03 13.72
CA ASN A 53 -4.82 -10.27 13.55
C ASN A 53 -4.51 -11.71 13.18
N LYS A 54 -5.28 -12.67 13.71
CA LYS A 54 -5.13 -14.09 13.38
C LYS A 54 -5.39 -14.39 11.89
N TYR A 55 -6.30 -13.67 11.27
CA TYR A 55 -6.74 -13.89 9.87
C TYR A 55 -6.12 -12.88 8.88
N ARG A 56 -5.35 -11.93 9.38
CA ARG A 56 -4.79 -10.82 8.64
C ARG A 56 -4.05 -11.25 7.37
N HIS A 57 -3.11 -12.15 7.48
CA HIS A 57 -2.32 -12.60 6.32
C HIS A 57 -3.18 -13.31 5.27
N MET A 58 -4.22 -14.03 5.68
CA MET A 58 -5.18 -14.64 4.76
C MET A 58 -5.97 -13.58 3.98
N ILE A 59 -6.44 -12.55 4.67
CA ILE A 59 -7.19 -11.45 4.06
C ILE A 59 -6.30 -10.67 3.09
N ILE A 60 -5.05 -10.38 3.49
CA ILE A 60 -4.09 -9.70 2.62
C ILE A 60 -3.73 -10.58 1.41
N ALA A 61 -3.57 -11.89 1.57
CA ALA A 61 -3.31 -12.80 0.45
C ALA A 61 -4.46 -12.79 -0.57
N HIS A 62 -5.72 -12.77 -0.09
CA HIS A 62 -6.89 -12.58 -0.95
C HIS A 62 -6.85 -11.23 -1.68
N ALA A 63 -6.59 -10.14 -0.95
CA ALA A 63 -6.49 -8.81 -1.53
C ALA A 63 -5.36 -8.73 -2.58
N ARG A 64 -4.21 -9.33 -2.31
CA ARG A 64 -3.09 -9.44 -3.27
C ARG A 64 -3.51 -10.04 -4.59
N PHE A 65 -4.29 -11.13 -4.58
CA PHE A 65 -4.75 -11.77 -5.80
C PHE A 65 -5.53 -10.80 -6.69
N TRP A 66 -6.52 -10.10 -6.14
CA TRP A 66 -7.34 -9.14 -6.89
C TRP A 66 -6.58 -7.87 -7.26
N LEU A 67 -5.75 -7.36 -6.37
CA LEU A 67 -4.89 -6.21 -6.64
C LEU A 67 -3.84 -6.53 -7.72
N ARG A 68 -3.44 -7.82 -7.87
CA ARG A 68 -2.57 -8.24 -8.95
C ARG A 68 -3.27 -8.13 -10.31
N ILE A 69 -4.53 -8.54 -10.39
CA ILE A 69 -5.35 -8.37 -11.60
C ILE A 69 -5.54 -6.87 -11.90
N PHE A 70 -5.83 -6.08 -10.87
CA PHE A 70 -5.96 -4.63 -10.96
C PHE A 70 -4.69 -3.99 -11.56
N LEU A 71 -3.50 -4.31 -11.03
CA LEU A 71 -2.23 -3.82 -11.54
C LEU A 71 -1.97 -4.26 -12.99
N PHE A 72 -2.29 -5.51 -13.32
CA PHE A 72 -2.18 -6.02 -14.69
C PHE A 72 -3.06 -5.23 -15.67
N CYS A 73 -4.28 -4.88 -15.26
CA CYS A 73 -5.19 -4.05 -16.07
C CYS A 73 -4.65 -2.63 -16.27
N LEU A 74 -3.89 -2.09 -15.30
CA LEU A 74 -3.18 -0.81 -15.42
C LEU A 74 -1.93 -0.88 -16.31
N GLY A 75 -1.56 -2.09 -16.76
CA GLY A 75 -0.37 -2.29 -17.59
C GLY A 75 0.89 -2.70 -16.82
N ILE A 76 0.78 -2.91 -15.50
CA ILE A 76 1.88 -3.42 -14.66
C ILE A 76 1.84 -4.95 -14.72
N GLY A 77 2.44 -5.51 -15.77
CA GLY A 77 2.45 -6.95 -16.02
C GLY A 77 3.35 -7.73 -15.07
N TRP A 78 4.44 -7.14 -14.62
CA TRP A 78 5.43 -7.77 -13.76
C TRP A 78 6.02 -6.79 -12.76
N ILE A 79 6.26 -7.25 -11.54
CA ILE A 79 7.02 -6.52 -10.52
C ILE A 79 8.33 -7.28 -10.34
N HIS A 80 9.43 -6.65 -10.72
CA HIS A 80 10.77 -7.19 -10.52
C HIS A 80 11.32 -6.61 -9.23
N VAL A 81 11.82 -7.46 -8.36
CA VAL A 81 12.45 -7.06 -7.10
C VAL A 81 13.92 -7.43 -7.17
N GLU A 82 14.79 -6.46 -6.96
CA GLU A 82 16.22 -6.64 -6.88
C GLU A 82 16.68 -6.42 -5.43
N GLY A 83 17.62 -7.27 -5.00
CA GLY A 83 18.12 -7.25 -3.63
C GLY A 83 17.32 -8.14 -2.67
N GLU A 84 17.69 -8.08 -1.41
CA GLU A 84 17.09 -8.89 -0.35
C GLU A 84 16.47 -8.00 0.72
N PHE A 85 15.40 -8.51 1.32
CA PHE A 85 14.77 -7.85 2.46
C PHE A 85 15.54 -8.18 3.75
N ASP A 86 15.93 -7.16 4.49
CA ASP A 86 16.52 -7.33 5.81
C ASP A 86 15.41 -7.62 6.82
N GLU A 87 15.37 -8.87 7.33
CA GLU A 87 14.38 -9.31 8.31
C GLU A 87 14.56 -8.61 9.67
N ASP A 88 15.75 -8.11 9.96
CA ASP A 88 16.04 -7.34 11.18
C ASP A 88 15.64 -5.87 11.08
N ALA A 89 15.41 -5.35 9.87
CA ALA A 89 14.94 -3.99 9.69
C ALA A 89 13.50 -3.86 10.20
N ARG A 90 13.25 -2.90 11.07
CA ARG A 90 11.89 -2.60 11.55
C ARG A 90 11.15 -1.60 10.69
N PHE A 91 11.89 -0.80 9.94
CA PHE A 91 11.35 0.23 9.07
C PHE A 91 11.77 0.00 7.64
N MET A 92 10.81 0.10 6.75
CA MET A 92 11.04 0.24 5.31
C MET A 92 10.67 1.65 4.91
N ILE A 93 11.54 2.31 4.16
CA ILE A 93 11.28 3.65 3.66
C ILE A 93 11.36 3.66 2.14
N CYS A 94 10.42 4.35 1.52
CA CYS A 94 10.37 4.53 0.07
C CYS A 94 9.92 5.96 -0.24
N ASN A 95 10.36 6.51 -1.33
CA ASN A 95 9.78 7.71 -1.90
C ASN A 95 8.30 7.48 -2.27
N HIS A 96 7.51 8.55 -2.36
CA HIS A 96 6.07 8.44 -2.62
C HIS A 96 5.71 9.17 -3.91
N ILE A 97 5.63 8.40 -4.99
CA ILE A 97 5.42 8.93 -6.35
C ILE A 97 3.94 8.86 -6.74
N GLY A 98 3.20 7.88 -6.21
CA GLY A 98 1.82 7.68 -6.61
C GLY A 98 0.98 6.86 -5.65
N LEU A 99 -0.33 6.83 -5.93
CA LEU A 99 -1.28 6.01 -5.16
C LEU A 99 -1.03 4.50 -5.32
N LEU A 100 -0.25 4.09 -6.32
CA LEU A 100 0.07 2.69 -6.57
C LEU A 100 1.20 2.16 -5.67
N ASP A 101 2.03 3.04 -5.08
CA ASP A 101 3.17 2.61 -4.28
C ASP A 101 2.77 1.68 -3.13
N PRO A 102 1.75 2.01 -2.29
CA PRO A 102 1.30 1.08 -1.26
C PRO A 102 0.78 -0.24 -1.82
N ILE A 103 0.08 -0.21 -2.97
CA ILE A 103 -0.46 -1.42 -3.62
C ILE A 103 0.68 -2.32 -4.10
N ILE A 104 1.71 -1.74 -4.71
CA ILE A 104 2.91 -2.46 -5.14
C ILE A 104 3.62 -3.06 -3.93
N MET A 105 3.78 -2.28 -2.86
CA MET A 105 4.44 -2.77 -1.64
C MET A 105 3.67 -3.92 -0.99
N ILE A 106 2.34 -3.86 -0.95
CA ILE A 106 1.50 -4.97 -0.49
C ILE A 106 1.72 -6.24 -1.34
N GLN A 107 1.97 -6.12 -2.65
CA GLN A 107 2.25 -7.28 -3.50
C GLN A 107 3.55 -7.99 -3.12
N ILE A 108 4.53 -7.24 -2.65
CA ILE A 108 5.88 -7.73 -2.41
C ILE A 108 6.01 -8.32 -0.99
N ARG A 109 5.44 -7.61 0.02
CA ARG A 109 5.64 -7.98 1.43
C ARG A 109 4.42 -7.65 2.29
N TYR A 110 4.28 -8.35 3.43
CA TYR A 110 3.34 -7.97 4.48
C TYR A 110 3.92 -6.80 5.26
N LEU A 111 3.21 -5.69 5.30
CA LEU A 111 3.69 -4.44 5.89
C LEU A 111 2.57 -3.75 6.66
N SER A 112 2.94 -3.06 7.72
CA SER A 112 2.11 -2.07 8.39
C SER A 112 2.42 -0.68 7.82
N PHE A 113 1.40 0.08 7.45
CA PHE A 113 1.57 1.39 6.83
C PHE A 113 1.31 2.52 7.80
N VAL A 114 2.09 3.59 7.67
CA VAL A 114 1.79 4.85 8.36
C VAL A 114 0.84 5.66 7.48
N ILE A 115 -0.39 5.88 7.96
CA ILE A 115 -1.50 6.43 7.17
C ILE A 115 -2.10 7.64 7.89
N LYS A 116 -2.62 8.60 7.14
CA LYS A 116 -3.34 9.75 7.70
C LYS A 116 -4.60 9.29 8.45
N LYS A 117 -4.86 9.90 9.60
CA LYS A 117 -6.02 9.59 10.44
C LYS A 117 -7.36 9.80 9.71
N GLU A 118 -7.44 10.75 8.79
CA GLU A 118 -8.65 11.05 8.03
C GLU A 118 -9.18 9.83 7.25
N PHE A 119 -8.30 8.91 6.87
CA PHE A 119 -8.73 7.65 6.22
C PHE A 119 -9.46 6.69 7.17
N SER A 120 -9.23 6.81 8.49
CA SER A 120 -9.96 6.01 9.48
C SER A 120 -11.42 6.46 9.67
N GLU A 121 -11.77 7.66 9.19
CA GLU A 121 -13.11 8.22 9.29
C GLU A 121 -14.04 7.77 8.15
N ILE A 122 -13.47 7.16 7.11
CA ILE A 122 -14.22 6.62 5.96
C ILE A 122 -14.45 5.13 6.19
N PRO A 123 -15.68 4.69 6.56
CA PRO A 123 -15.94 3.34 7.07
C PRO A 123 -15.42 2.22 6.15
N ILE A 124 -15.69 2.31 4.84
CA ILE A 124 -15.27 1.31 3.84
C ILE A 124 -13.75 1.24 3.74
N ILE A 125 -13.10 2.41 3.67
CA ILE A 125 -11.63 2.50 3.56
C ILE A 125 -10.97 2.06 4.85
N HIS A 126 -11.53 2.45 6.00
CA HIS A 126 -11.06 2.01 7.31
C HIS A 126 -11.01 0.49 7.42
N ASP A 127 -12.09 -0.20 7.13
CA ASP A 127 -12.16 -1.67 7.22
C ASP A 127 -11.17 -2.37 6.28
N MET A 128 -10.91 -1.80 5.11
CA MET A 128 -9.94 -2.34 4.16
C MET A 128 -8.49 -2.13 4.62
N ILE A 129 -8.21 -0.95 5.16
CA ILE A 129 -6.84 -0.56 5.57
C ILE A 129 -6.49 -1.20 6.92
N ASP A 130 -7.46 -1.37 7.80
CA ASP A 130 -7.29 -1.90 9.17
C ASP A 130 -6.69 -3.31 9.16
N VAL A 131 -6.96 -4.07 8.09
CA VAL A 131 -6.32 -5.37 7.85
C VAL A 131 -4.80 -5.29 7.77
N CYS A 132 -4.24 -4.15 7.35
CA CYS A 132 -2.80 -3.94 7.29
C CYS A 132 -2.19 -3.50 8.63
N ASP A 133 -2.95 -3.51 9.73
CA ASP A 133 -2.53 -3.03 11.07
C ASP A 133 -1.84 -1.65 11.00
N PRO A 134 -2.53 -0.63 10.44
CA PRO A 134 -1.92 0.64 10.11
C PRO A 134 -1.65 1.49 11.36
N ILE A 135 -0.66 2.37 11.26
CA ILE A 135 -0.41 3.40 12.25
C ILE A 135 -1.07 4.69 11.75
N TYR A 136 -2.20 5.05 12.34
CA TYR A 136 -2.88 6.30 12.01
C TYR A 136 -2.18 7.50 12.65
N VAL A 137 -1.80 8.48 11.81
CA VAL A 137 -1.11 9.70 12.24
C VAL A 137 -1.93 10.95 11.97
N GLU A 138 -2.00 11.82 12.95
CA GLU A 138 -2.60 13.14 12.84
C GLU A 138 -1.48 14.17 12.67
N ARG A 139 -1.37 14.76 11.49
CA ARG A 139 -0.26 15.67 11.15
C ARG A 139 -0.24 16.96 11.93
N SER A 140 -1.39 17.39 12.44
CA SER A 140 -1.54 18.59 13.29
C SER A 140 -0.91 18.41 14.68
N LYS A 141 -0.68 17.16 15.12
CA LYS A 141 -0.14 16.84 16.45
C LYS A 141 1.12 15.97 16.34
N PRO A 142 2.28 16.56 16.03
CA PRO A 142 3.49 15.81 15.71
C PRO A 142 4.03 14.94 16.85
N CYS A 143 3.71 15.23 18.11
CA CYS A 143 4.27 14.50 19.26
C CYS A 143 3.57 13.16 19.57
N GLY A 144 2.34 12.92 19.10
CA GLY A 144 1.56 11.76 19.52
C GLY A 144 1.79 10.48 18.70
N TYR A 145 2.21 10.59 17.45
CA TYR A 145 2.34 9.44 16.56
C TYR A 145 3.72 8.76 16.64
N THR A 146 4.77 9.49 17.02
CA THR A 146 6.11 8.94 17.15
C THR A 146 6.14 7.78 18.17
N ASN A 147 5.47 7.96 19.31
CA ASN A 147 5.39 6.92 20.33
C ASN A 147 4.63 5.67 19.84
N LYS A 148 3.59 5.86 19.02
CA LYS A 148 2.88 4.72 18.40
C LYS A 148 3.75 3.97 17.41
N ILE A 149 4.52 4.67 16.59
CA ILE A 149 5.47 4.06 15.67
C ILE A 149 6.54 3.28 16.44
N ILE A 150 7.07 3.86 17.52
CA ILE A 150 8.07 3.20 18.34
C ILE A 150 7.50 1.95 19.01
N SER A 151 6.33 2.03 19.65
CA SER A 151 5.72 0.89 20.33
C SER A 151 5.38 -0.26 19.37
N GLN A 152 4.97 0.05 18.13
CA GLN A 152 4.75 -0.98 17.12
C GLN A 152 6.06 -1.55 16.58
N ALA A 153 7.12 -0.75 16.50
CA ALA A 153 8.44 -1.24 16.11
C ALA A 153 9.07 -2.16 17.17
N GLU A 154 8.77 -1.96 18.44
CA GLU A 154 9.23 -2.81 19.56
C GLU A 154 8.57 -4.19 19.54
N ASP A 155 7.34 -4.29 19.07
CA ASP A 155 6.60 -5.54 19.00
C ASP A 155 7.05 -6.37 17.77
N LYS A 156 7.94 -7.34 18.02
CA LYS A 156 8.46 -8.23 16.98
C LYS A 156 7.44 -9.20 16.39
N SER A 157 6.26 -9.34 17.00
CA SER A 157 5.17 -10.14 16.45
C SER A 157 4.42 -9.44 15.31
N LYS A 158 4.65 -8.12 15.18
CA LYS A 158 4.05 -7.29 14.14
C LYS A 158 4.92 -7.19 12.90
N ASP A 159 4.27 -6.95 11.76
CA ASP A 159 4.96 -6.74 10.49
C ASP A 159 5.84 -5.49 10.52
N GLN A 160 6.81 -5.45 9.60
CA GLN A 160 7.67 -4.29 9.40
C GLN A 160 6.85 -3.08 9.00
N ILE A 161 7.31 -1.89 9.42
CA ILE A 161 6.56 -0.65 9.23
C ILE A 161 7.05 0.04 7.96
N MET A 162 6.12 0.26 7.02
CA MET A 162 6.37 1.02 5.81
C MET A 162 6.08 2.49 6.05
N ILE A 163 7.08 3.33 5.79
CA ILE A 163 6.97 4.78 5.91
C ILE A 163 7.34 5.42 4.57
N PHE A 164 6.47 6.30 4.09
CA PHE A 164 6.79 7.23 3.03
C PHE A 164 7.27 8.54 3.69
N PRO A 165 8.59 8.74 3.83
CA PRO A 165 9.11 9.81 4.70
C PRO A 165 8.84 11.21 4.15
N GLU A 166 8.53 11.34 2.88
CA GLU A 166 8.08 12.59 2.26
C GLU A 166 6.71 13.06 2.78
N GLY A 167 5.91 12.12 3.31
CA GLY A 167 4.61 12.38 3.90
C GLY A 167 3.53 12.83 2.91
N THR A 168 3.83 12.99 1.65
CA THR A 168 2.88 13.31 0.57
C THR A 168 3.38 12.73 -0.74
N VAL A 169 2.45 12.54 -1.68
CA VAL A 169 2.79 12.11 -3.03
C VAL A 169 3.46 13.25 -3.78
N CYS A 170 4.55 12.98 -4.47
CA CYS A 170 5.24 13.92 -5.36
C CYS A 170 5.24 13.39 -6.80
N ASN A 171 5.61 14.24 -7.75
CA ASN A 171 5.64 13.87 -9.18
C ASN A 171 6.91 13.10 -9.59
N GLY A 172 7.77 12.71 -8.64
CA GLY A 172 9.01 12.00 -8.89
C GLY A 172 10.16 12.85 -9.46
N ASN A 173 9.92 14.12 -9.81
CA ASN A 173 10.96 15.01 -10.32
C ASN A 173 11.84 15.60 -9.20
N TYR A 174 11.34 15.57 -7.98
CA TYR A 174 12.00 16.11 -6.79
C TYR A 174 11.82 15.14 -5.64
N MET A 175 12.80 15.07 -4.76
CA MET A 175 12.69 14.41 -3.48
C MET A 175 12.37 15.46 -2.42
N LEU A 176 11.27 15.28 -1.72
CA LEU A 176 10.87 16.19 -0.66
C LEU A 176 11.69 15.92 0.62
N LYS A 177 11.72 16.90 1.51
CA LYS A 177 12.39 16.75 2.80
C LYS A 177 11.73 15.64 3.62
N PHE A 178 12.54 14.68 4.07
CA PHE A 178 12.09 13.55 4.87
C PHE A 178 11.69 13.98 6.28
N HIS A 179 10.56 13.48 6.73
CA HIS A 179 10.16 13.53 8.14
C HIS A 179 11.04 12.57 8.96
N ARG A 180 11.39 12.98 10.17
CA ARG A 180 12.36 12.26 11.00
C ARG A 180 11.83 10.97 11.64
N SER A 181 10.53 10.66 11.53
CA SER A 181 9.87 9.59 12.29
C SER A 181 10.54 8.20 12.18
N ALA A 182 11.01 7.82 11.00
CA ALA A 182 11.72 6.56 10.80
C ALA A 182 13.15 6.55 11.36
N PHE A 183 13.73 7.73 11.66
CA PHE A 183 15.12 7.90 12.05
C PHE A 183 15.29 8.28 13.52
N LEU A 184 14.19 8.36 14.27
CA LEU A 184 14.22 8.69 15.72
C LEU A 184 14.40 7.47 16.62
N THR A 185 14.63 6.30 16.02
CA THR A 185 14.79 5.05 16.74
C THR A 185 16.14 4.43 16.44
N ASN A 186 16.58 3.51 17.30
CA ASN A 186 17.80 2.73 17.08
C ASN A 186 17.57 1.48 16.22
N TYR A 187 16.39 1.35 15.61
CA TYR A 187 16.08 0.22 14.74
C TYR A 187 16.65 0.42 13.33
N LYS A 188 17.00 -0.70 12.71
CA LYS A 188 17.45 -0.70 11.32
C LYS A 188 16.34 -0.19 10.38
N VAL A 189 16.75 0.59 9.40
CA VAL A 189 15.91 1.15 8.34
C VAL A 189 16.41 0.62 7.01
N GLN A 190 15.53 0.02 6.23
CA GLN A 190 15.82 -0.45 4.87
C GLN A 190 15.21 0.51 3.86
N PRO A 191 16.03 1.18 3.03
CA PRO A 191 15.52 1.96 1.91
C PRO A 191 15.08 1.04 0.76
N ILE A 192 14.00 1.44 0.09
CA ILE A 192 13.46 0.82 -1.14
C ILE A 192 13.36 1.92 -2.19
N VAL A 193 13.89 1.66 -3.38
CA VAL A 193 13.95 2.62 -4.49
C VAL A 193 13.24 2.09 -5.71
#